data_7f88552dbf388048989e33a488938b1b
#
_entry.id   7f88552dbf388048989e33a488938b1b
#
_cell.length_a   1.000
_cell.length_b   1.000
_cell.length_c   1.000
_cell.angle_alpha   90.00
_cell.angle_beta   90.00
_cell.angle_gamma   90.00
#
_symmetry.space_group_name_H-M   'P 1'
#
loop_
_entity.id
_entity.type
_entity.pdbx_description
1 polymer ?
#
loop_
_entity_poly.entity_id
_entity_poly.type
_entity_poly.pdbx_seq_one_letter_code
_entity_poly.pdbx_strand_id
1 'polypeptide(L)'
;MTIATNMAGRGTDIQLGGNVEMQIKGKVDNEDPNFDLKKTKIEQQVLRNKEQVVKAGGLYVLATERHESRRIDNQLRGRSGRQGDPGKTTFFLSLDDDLLRIFGSDKLDGMLSKLGLKDGESIAHPWVSKALERAQGKVEARNFDLRKNILKYDDVVNVQRKEVFSQRRNIMETADVSEMFENIYMDVCLLYTSDAADELLG
;
A
#
# COMPACT_ATOMS: atom_id res chain seq x y z
N MET A 1 16.29 -16.22 10.21
CA MET A 1 15.60 -14.92 10.39
C MET A 1 15.72 -14.15 9.09
N THR A 2 14.63 -13.63 8.56
CA THR A 2 14.60 -12.81 7.33
C THR A 2 14.15 -11.42 7.71
N ILE A 3 14.89 -10.40 7.29
CA ILE A 3 14.54 -8.99 7.48
C ILE A 3 13.96 -8.50 6.15
N ALA A 4 12.82 -7.86 6.19
CA ALA A 4 12.13 -7.37 5.00
C ALA A 4 11.52 -5.99 5.28
N THR A 5 11.34 -5.18 4.24
CA THR A 5 10.60 -3.93 4.31
C THR A 5 9.09 -4.19 4.32
N ASN A 6 8.31 -3.18 4.63
CA ASN A 6 6.83 -3.25 4.65
C ASN A 6 6.23 -3.74 3.31
N MET A 7 6.93 -3.62 2.19
CA MET A 7 6.51 -4.17 0.89
C MET A 7 6.43 -5.70 0.88
N ALA A 8 7.14 -6.41 1.75
CA ALA A 8 7.03 -7.87 1.88
C ALA A 8 5.63 -8.34 2.34
N GLY A 9 4.77 -7.42 2.75
CA GLY A 9 3.37 -7.69 3.08
C GLY A 9 2.50 -8.10 1.88
N ARG A 10 2.94 -7.93 0.62
CA ARG A 10 2.14 -8.21 -0.58
C ARG A 10 2.99 -8.79 -1.72
N GLY A 11 2.37 -9.69 -2.51
CA GLY A 11 2.97 -10.19 -3.76
C GLY A 11 3.99 -11.31 -3.62
N THR A 12 4.46 -11.63 -2.40
CA THR A 12 5.37 -12.75 -2.15
C THR A 12 4.63 -13.88 -1.45
N ASP A 13 4.84 -15.11 -1.88
CA ASP A 13 4.38 -16.30 -1.16
C ASP A 13 5.49 -16.82 -0.25
N ILE A 14 5.16 -17.02 1.04
CA ILE A 14 6.10 -17.52 2.03
C ILE A 14 5.81 -19.01 2.22
N GLN A 15 6.71 -19.86 1.71
CA GLN A 15 6.63 -21.29 1.83
C GLN A 15 7.42 -21.75 3.04
N LEU A 16 6.73 -22.41 3.99
CA LEU A 16 7.38 -22.99 5.17
C LEU A 16 8.29 -24.13 4.74
N GLY A 17 9.51 -24.16 5.27
CA GLY A 17 10.52 -25.15 4.91
C GLY A 17 11.42 -24.76 3.74
N GLY A 18 11.00 -23.79 2.91
CA GLY A 18 11.72 -23.29 1.74
C GLY A 18 11.00 -23.55 0.42
N ASN A 19 11.45 -22.87 -0.64
CA ASN A 19 10.92 -23.07 -1.99
C ASN A 19 11.74 -24.11 -2.73
N VAL A 20 11.12 -25.24 -3.08
CA VAL A 20 11.74 -26.38 -3.77
C VAL A 20 12.29 -25.96 -5.13
N GLU A 21 11.49 -25.22 -5.93
CA GLU A 21 11.89 -24.80 -7.28
C GLU A 21 13.11 -23.89 -7.27
N MET A 22 13.16 -22.93 -6.35
CA MET A 22 14.33 -22.06 -6.22
C MET A 22 15.57 -22.80 -5.75
N GLN A 23 15.41 -23.79 -4.86
CA GLN A 23 16.53 -24.60 -4.40
C GLN A 23 17.05 -25.52 -5.49
N ILE A 24 16.18 -26.07 -6.33
CA ILE A 24 16.58 -26.88 -7.50
C ILE A 24 17.35 -25.98 -8.47
N LYS A 25 16.80 -24.85 -8.90
CA LYS A 25 17.44 -23.91 -9.82
C LYS A 25 18.80 -23.38 -9.33
N GLY A 26 18.96 -23.22 -8.01
CA GLY A 26 20.21 -22.70 -7.46
C GLY A 26 21.29 -23.74 -7.14
N LYS A 27 20.94 -25.05 -7.11
CA LYS A 27 21.88 -26.09 -6.65
C LYS A 27 22.07 -27.24 -7.63
N VAL A 28 21.22 -27.33 -8.64
CA VAL A 28 21.22 -28.47 -9.56
C VAL A 28 21.15 -27.97 -10.99
N ASP A 29 22.16 -28.34 -11.81
CA ASP A 29 22.09 -28.12 -13.25
C ASP A 29 21.14 -29.10 -13.90
N ASN A 30 20.36 -28.63 -14.87
CA ASN A 30 19.37 -29.45 -15.58
C ASN A 30 20.01 -30.59 -16.39
N GLU A 31 21.32 -30.53 -16.69
CA GLU A 31 22.08 -31.53 -17.43
C GLU A 31 22.81 -32.55 -16.52
N ASP A 32 22.64 -32.46 -15.20
CA ASP A 32 23.28 -33.37 -14.24
C ASP A 32 22.64 -34.77 -14.30
N PRO A 33 23.42 -35.85 -14.59
CA PRO A 33 22.91 -37.23 -14.64
C PRO A 33 22.21 -37.68 -13.31
N ASN A 34 22.48 -36.98 -12.21
CA ASN A 34 21.85 -37.25 -10.91
C ASN A 34 20.73 -36.27 -10.55
N PHE A 35 20.15 -35.58 -11.54
CA PHE A 35 19.11 -34.55 -11.31
C PHE A 35 17.95 -35.06 -10.44
N ASP A 36 17.37 -36.21 -10.77
CA ASP A 36 16.22 -36.77 -10.06
C ASP A 36 16.54 -37.15 -8.61
N LEU A 37 17.73 -37.68 -8.37
CA LEU A 37 18.17 -38.01 -7.01
C LEU A 37 18.41 -36.75 -6.15
N LYS A 38 18.97 -35.71 -6.73
CA LYS A 38 19.19 -34.43 -6.04
C LYS A 38 17.87 -33.73 -5.79
N LYS A 39 16.95 -33.73 -6.75
CA LYS A 39 15.59 -33.18 -6.63
C LYS A 39 14.83 -33.87 -5.47
N THR A 40 14.80 -35.17 -5.43
CA THR A 40 14.12 -35.95 -4.37
C THR A 40 14.73 -35.66 -2.99
N LYS A 41 16.05 -35.51 -2.90
CA LYS A 41 16.71 -35.11 -1.64
C LYS A 41 16.29 -33.71 -1.18
N ILE A 42 16.22 -32.75 -2.11
CA ILE A 42 15.79 -31.37 -1.81
C ILE A 42 14.33 -31.38 -1.34
N GLU A 43 13.44 -32.08 -2.03
CA GLU A 43 12.03 -32.21 -1.65
C GLU A 43 11.87 -32.79 -0.25
N GLN A 44 12.56 -33.89 0.05
CA GLN A 44 12.56 -34.51 1.39
C GLN A 44 13.10 -33.56 2.46
N GLN A 45 14.16 -32.80 2.14
CA GLN A 45 14.74 -31.85 3.07
C GLN A 45 13.77 -30.70 3.37
N VAL A 46 13.10 -30.14 2.34
CA VAL A 46 12.09 -29.09 2.50
C VAL A 46 10.91 -29.61 3.32
N LEU A 47 10.46 -30.84 3.09
CA LEU A 47 9.37 -31.43 3.86
C LEU A 47 9.73 -31.58 5.34
N ARG A 48 10.91 -32.10 5.66
CA ARG A 48 11.41 -32.18 7.03
C ARG A 48 11.52 -30.80 7.70
N ASN A 49 12.05 -29.82 6.98
CA ASN A 49 12.14 -28.46 7.47
C ASN A 49 10.74 -27.86 7.73
N LYS A 50 9.77 -28.12 6.85
CA LYS A 50 8.38 -27.69 7.05
C LYS A 50 7.79 -28.28 8.33
N GLU A 51 7.96 -29.58 8.54
CA GLU A 51 7.49 -30.24 9.77
C GLU A 51 8.11 -29.66 11.02
N GLN A 52 9.42 -29.36 10.99
CA GLN A 52 10.11 -28.73 12.11
C GLN A 52 9.57 -27.32 12.41
N VAL A 53 9.35 -26.51 11.36
CA VAL A 53 8.78 -25.17 11.50
C VAL A 53 7.35 -25.21 12.05
N VAL A 54 6.52 -26.13 11.57
CA VAL A 54 5.15 -26.32 12.06
C VAL A 54 5.14 -26.75 13.52
N LYS A 55 6.02 -27.70 13.91
CA LYS A 55 6.19 -28.13 15.32
C LYS A 55 6.68 -27.00 16.23
N ALA A 56 7.49 -26.07 15.69
CA ALA A 56 7.99 -24.89 16.42
C ALA A 56 6.92 -23.77 16.54
N GLY A 57 5.72 -23.94 15.98
CA GLY A 57 4.64 -22.95 16.03
C GLY A 57 4.43 -22.15 14.74
N GLY A 58 5.04 -22.57 13.64
CA GLY A 58 4.86 -21.96 12.32
C GLY A 58 5.61 -20.65 12.10
N LEU A 59 5.10 -19.82 11.20
CA LEU A 59 5.72 -18.54 10.88
C LEU A 59 5.45 -17.50 11.97
N TYR A 60 6.51 -16.95 12.55
CA TYR A 60 6.43 -15.81 13.45
C TYR A 60 6.77 -14.51 12.70
N VAL A 61 5.80 -13.62 12.60
CA VAL A 61 5.96 -12.29 11.98
C VAL A 61 6.10 -11.25 13.08
N LEU A 62 7.21 -10.54 13.06
CA LEU A 62 7.50 -9.43 13.97
C LEU A 62 7.51 -8.14 13.14
N ALA A 63 6.70 -7.18 13.52
CA ALA A 63 6.68 -5.84 12.96
C ALA A 63 7.15 -4.82 14.00
N THR A 64 7.92 -3.85 13.55
CA THR A 64 8.51 -2.80 14.41
C THR A 64 7.74 -1.50 14.37
N GLU A 65 6.73 -1.40 13.50
CA GLU A 65 5.88 -0.20 13.34
C GLU A 65 4.48 -0.59 12.86
N ARG A 66 3.54 0.33 12.96
CA ARG A 66 2.21 0.23 12.34
C ARG A 66 2.17 1.01 11.04
N HIS A 67 1.42 0.49 10.07
CA HIS A 67 1.12 1.21 8.85
C HIS A 67 0.02 2.25 9.08
N GLU A 68 -0.08 3.20 8.16
CA GLU A 68 -1.15 4.20 8.16
C GLU A 68 -2.54 3.59 8.01
N SER A 69 -2.64 2.41 7.42
CA SER A 69 -3.91 1.71 7.20
C SER A 69 -3.95 0.36 7.91
N ARG A 70 -5.01 0.15 8.68
CA ARG A 70 -5.30 -1.13 9.35
C ARG A 70 -5.37 -2.31 8.38
N ARG A 71 -5.79 -2.06 7.14
CA ARG A 71 -5.85 -3.07 6.10
C ARG A 71 -4.46 -3.64 5.78
N ILE A 72 -3.43 -2.79 5.73
CA ILE A 72 -2.05 -3.21 5.46
C ILE A 72 -1.50 -4.03 6.63
N ASP A 73 -1.77 -3.62 7.86
CA ASP A 73 -1.42 -4.40 9.06
C ASP A 73 -2.05 -5.78 9.04
N ASN A 74 -3.33 -5.87 8.67
CA ASN A 74 -4.02 -7.15 8.56
C ASN A 74 -3.47 -8.02 7.43
N GLN A 75 -3.01 -7.43 6.33
CA GLN A 75 -2.31 -8.17 5.27
C GLN A 75 -0.98 -8.74 5.77
N LEU A 76 -0.26 -7.99 6.59
CA LEU A 76 0.98 -8.47 7.20
C LEU A 76 0.70 -9.58 8.22
N ARG A 77 -0.32 -9.43 9.07
CA ARG A 77 -0.78 -10.49 9.99
C ARG A 77 -1.17 -11.75 9.25
N GLY A 78 -1.86 -11.62 8.13
CA GLY A 78 -2.28 -12.73 7.27
C GLY A 78 -1.15 -13.45 6.54
N ARG A 79 0.12 -13.04 6.75
CA ARG A 79 1.29 -13.81 6.30
C ARG A 79 1.56 -15.03 7.17
N SER A 80 1.20 -14.93 8.42
CA SER A 80 1.26 -16.01 9.40
C SER A 80 -0.04 -16.80 9.39
N GLY A 81 0.01 -18.10 9.66
CA GLY A 81 -1.19 -18.94 9.75
C GLY A 81 -1.87 -19.25 8.42
N ARG A 82 -1.16 -19.26 7.29
CA ARG A 82 -1.73 -19.59 5.98
C ARG A 82 -2.09 -21.07 5.88
N GLN A 83 -3.18 -21.34 5.15
CA GLN A 83 -3.66 -22.71 4.85
C GLN A 83 -3.88 -23.58 6.11
N GLY A 84 -4.17 -22.95 7.25
CA GLY A 84 -4.36 -23.65 8.52
C GLY A 84 -3.08 -23.98 9.28
N ASP A 85 -1.91 -23.57 8.78
CA ASP A 85 -0.65 -23.71 9.52
C ASP A 85 -0.68 -22.85 10.79
N PRO A 86 -0.02 -23.26 11.88
CA PRO A 86 0.14 -22.43 13.05
C PRO A 86 1.00 -21.20 12.72
N GLY A 87 0.79 -20.12 13.48
CA GLY A 87 1.59 -18.92 13.28
C GLY A 87 1.34 -17.89 14.37
N LYS A 88 2.26 -16.93 14.49
CA LYS A 88 2.18 -15.85 15.48
C LYS A 88 2.59 -14.52 14.85
N THR A 89 1.91 -13.44 15.25
CA THR A 89 2.28 -12.08 14.85
C THR A 89 2.38 -11.19 16.09
N THR A 90 3.41 -10.35 16.14
CA THR A 90 3.60 -9.38 17.21
C THR A 90 4.05 -8.05 16.60
N PHE A 91 3.48 -6.96 17.10
CA PHE A 91 3.88 -5.60 16.77
C PHE A 91 4.59 -5.00 17.99
N PHE A 92 5.82 -4.57 17.80
CA PHE A 92 6.57 -3.74 18.76
C PHE A 92 6.54 -2.31 18.23
N LEU A 93 6.07 -1.39 19.05
CA LEU A 93 5.81 -0.01 18.65
C LEU A 93 6.55 0.93 19.60
N SER A 94 7.09 2.01 19.07
CA SER A 94 7.60 3.13 19.85
C SER A 94 6.55 4.23 19.94
N LEU A 95 6.59 5.01 21.01
CA LEU A 95 5.81 6.24 21.15
C LEU A 95 6.30 7.32 20.18
N ASP A 96 7.56 7.23 19.75
CA ASP A 96 8.18 8.12 18.77
C ASP A 96 7.80 7.80 17.34
N ASP A 97 7.09 6.69 17.10
CA ASP A 97 6.61 6.33 15.77
C ASP A 97 5.70 7.44 15.21
N ASP A 98 5.84 7.77 13.94
CA ASP A 98 5.14 8.87 13.27
C ASP A 98 3.62 8.84 13.48
N LEU A 99 3.03 7.66 13.49
CA LEU A 99 1.61 7.46 13.73
C LEU A 99 1.18 7.96 15.12
N LEU A 100 1.97 7.69 16.14
CA LEU A 100 1.70 8.11 17.53
C LEU A 100 2.12 9.56 17.77
N ARG A 101 3.23 10.00 17.18
CA ARG A 101 3.72 11.38 17.28
C ARG A 101 2.74 12.39 16.66
N ILE A 102 2.18 12.09 15.47
CA ILE A 102 1.31 13.03 14.73
C ILE A 102 -0.15 12.94 15.20
N PHE A 103 -0.63 11.76 15.52
CA PHE A 103 -2.05 11.50 15.81
C PHE A 103 -2.31 10.97 17.22
N GLY A 104 -1.25 10.63 17.95
CA GLY A 104 -1.32 10.40 19.40
C GLY A 104 -1.68 11.71 20.09
N SER A 105 -2.56 11.66 21.08
CA SER A 105 -2.87 12.86 21.84
C SER A 105 -1.79 13.06 22.90
N ASP A 106 -1.42 14.34 23.19
CA ASP A 106 -0.57 14.76 24.31
C ASP A 106 -1.04 14.17 25.66
N LYS A 107 -2.27 13.69 25.69
CA LYS A 107 -2.87 12.95 26.82
C LYS A 107 -2.24 11.57 27.01
N LEU A 108 -1.64 10.98 25.99
CA LEU A 108 -0.97 9.68 26.05
C LEU A 108 0.30 9.80 26.92
N ASP A 109 1.12 10.80 26.64
CA ASP A 109 2.37 11.04 27.38
C ASP A 109 2.07 11.40 28.85
N GLY A 110 1.05 12.23 29.07
CA GLY A 110 0.62 12.59 30.41
C GLY A 110 -0.01 11.44 31.21
N MET A 111 -0.58 10.43 30.54
CA MET A 111 -1.07 9.22 31.22
C MET A 111 0.03 8.19 31.44
N LEU A 112 0.97 8.05 30.53
CA LEU A 112 2.12 7.15 30.65
C LEU A 112 3.05 7.59 31.78
N SER A 113 3.31 8.89 31.90
CA SER A 113 4.08 9.46 33.01
C SER A 113 3.41 9.24 34.37
N LYS A 114 2.08 9.26 34.44
CA LYS A 114 1.30 8.95 35.66
C LYS A 114 1.32 7.47 36.04
N LEU A 115 1.52 6.57 35.07
CA LEU A 115 1.64 5.13 35.32
C LEU A 115 3.00 4.72 35.89
N GLY A 116 3.94 5.68 36.05
CA GLY A 116 5.23 5.43 36.68
C GLY A 116 6.13 4.51 35.87
N LEU A 117 5.93 4.39 34.58
CA LEU A 117 6.72 3.55 33.69
C LEU A 117 8.14 4.13 33.56
N LYS A 118 9.14 3.27 33.76
CA LYS A 118 10.54 3.60 33.53
C LYS A 118 10.89 3.46 32.07
N ASP A 119 11.82 4.30 31.60
CA ASP A 119 12.32 4.19 30.23
C ASP A 119 12.82 2.76 29.95
N GLY A 120 12.35 2.18 28.86
CA GLY A 120 12.70 0.83 28.42
C GLY A 120 11.73 -0.28 28.86
N GLU A 121 10.68 0.01 29.60
CA GLU A 121 9.63 -0.99 29.91
C GLU A 121 8.61 -1.12 28.77
N SER A 122 8.27 -2.36 28.42
CA SER A 122 7.25 -2.60 27.40
C SER A 122 5.84 -2.55 28.00
N ILE A 123 4.96 -1.79 27.36
CA ILE A 123 3.59 -1.59 27.81
C ILE A 123 2.66 -2.50 27.01
N ALA A 124 2.11 -3.52 27.63
CA ALA A 124 1.12 -4.41 27.05
C ALA A 124 -0.26 -4.17 27.69
N HIS A 125 -0.92 -3.07 27.33
CA HIS A 125 -2.23 -2.76 27.89
C HIS A 125 -3.31 -2.59 26.79
N PRO A 126 -4.52 -3.14 26.93
CA PRO A 126 -5.60 -3.02 25.93
C PRO A 126 -5.97 -1.60 25.55
N TRP A 127 -5.77 -0.66 26.48
CA TRP A 127 -6.04 0.75 26.24
C TRP A 127 -5.07 1.36 25.22
N VAL A 128 -3.79 1.00 25.24
CA VAL A 128 -2.80 1.43 24.24
C VAL A 128 -3.21 0.95 22.84
N SER A 129 -3.66 -0.29 22.72
CA SER A 129 -4.17 -0.82 21.46
C SER A 129 -5.37 -0.02 20.93
N LYS A 130 -6.29 0.39 21.81
CA LYS A 130 -7.44 1.24 21.41
C LYS A 130 -7.00 2.65 21.01
N ALA A 131 -5.99 3.22 21.66
CA ALA A 131 -5.45 4.53 21.30
C ALA A 131 -4.81 4.49 19.92
N LEU A 132 -4.03 3.44 19.63
CA LEU A 132 -3.46 3.18 18.31
C LEU A 132 -4.51 3.01 17.22
N GLU A 133 -5.57 2.23 17.48
CA GLU A 133 -6.67 2.07 16.53
C GLU A 133 -7.35 3.41 16.20
N ARG A 134 -7.53 4.27 17.20
CA ARG A 134 -8.10 5.61 17.01
C ARG A 134 -7.16 6.52 16.20
N ALA A 135 -5.86 6.49 16.49
CA ALA A 135 -4.86 7.24 15.74
C ALA A 135 -4.87 6.81 14.27
N GLN A 136 -4.82 5.50 14.02
CA GLN A 136 -4.88 4.92 12.68
C GLN A 136 -6.17 5.31 11.93
N GLY A 137 -7.32 5.29 12.61
CA GLY A 137 -8.60 5.74 12.04
C GLY A 137 -8.59 7.22 11.62
N LYS A 138 -7.91 8.10 12.37
CA LYS A 138 -7.76 9.52 12.00
C LYS A 138 -6.90 9.68 10.75
N VAL A 139 -5.82 8.92 10.62
CA VAL A 139 -4.96 8.90 9.43
C VAL A 139 -5.75 8.43 8.21
N GLU A 140 -6.47 7.32 8.35
CA GLU A 140 -7.31 6.78 7.28
C GLU A 140 -8.36 7.79 6.81
N ALA A 141 -9.04 8.48 7.73
CA ALA A 141 -10.02 9.53 7.42
C ALA A 141 -9.37 10.70 6.67
N ARG A 142 -8.23 11.21 7.15
CA ARG A 142 -7.48 12.28 6.47
C ARG A 142 -7.06 11.87 5.05
N ASN A 143 -6.53 10.67 4.89
CA ASN A 143 -6.10 10.15 3.60
C ASN A 143 -7.30 9.93 2.65
N PHE A 144 -8.45 9.58 3.19
CA PHE A 144 -9.70 9.50 2.43
C PHE A 144 -10.15 10.88 1.92
N ASP A 145 -10.16 11.88 2.78
CA ASP A 145 -10.53 13.26 2.41
C ASP A 145 -9.58 13.86 1.37
N LEU A 146 -8.28 13.63 1.52
CA LEU A 146 -7.29 14.03 0.53
C LEU A 146 -7.58 13.40 -0.85
N ARG A 147 -7.80 12.09 -0.90
CA ARG A 147 -8.15 11.41 -2.15
C ARG A 147 -9.46 11.91 -2.74
N LYS A 148 -10.47 12.15 -1.91
CA LYS A 148 -11.75 12.71 -2.35
C LYS A 148 -11.59 14.08 -2.98
N ASN A 149 -10.74 14.93 -2.40
CA ASN A 149 -10.45 16.24 -2.96
C ASN A 149 -9.70 16.16 -4.30
N ILE A 150 -8.70 15.28 -4.39
CA ILE A 150 -7.98 15.05 -5.65
C ILE A 150 -8.94 14.57 -6.76
N LEU A 151 -9.88 13.67 -6.45
CA LEU A 151 -10.88 13.20 -7.42
C LEU A 151 -11.75 14.33 -7.95
N LYS A 152 -12.11 15.34 -7.13
CA LYS A 152 -12.88 16.49 -7.61
C LYS A 152 -12.14 17.28 -8.70
N TYR A 153 -10.83 17.45 -8.56
CA TYR A 153 -10.01 18.09 -9.60
C TYR A 153 -9.88 17.20 -10.83
N ASP A 154 -9.71 15.91 -10.64
CA ASP A 154 -9.60 14.95 -11.73
C ASP A 154 -10.90 14.85 -12.54
N ASP A 155 -12.06 14.96 -11.90
CA ASP A 155 -13.37 15.00 -12.57
C ASP A 155 -13.48 16.19 -13.51
N VAL A 156 -13.05 17.38 -13.11
CA VAL A 156 -13.05 18.59 -13.97
C VAL A 156 -12.15 18.37 -15.19
N VAL A 157 -10.92 17.92 -14.96
CA VAL A 157 -9.98 17.63 -16.06
C VAL A 157 -10.50 16.54 -16.98
N ASN A 158 -11.20 15.54 -16.43
CA ASN A 158 -11.76 14.45 -17.21
C ASN A 158 -12.93 14.93 -18.11
N VAL A 159 -13.76 15.85 -17.61
CA VAL A 159 -14.82 16.49 -18.41
C VAL A 159 -14.20 17.27 -19.58
N GLN A 160 -13.18 18.11 -19.31
CA GLN A 160 -12.45 18.84 -20.34
C GLN A 160 -11.82 17.89 -21.37
N ARG A 161 -11.18 16.84 -20.91
CA ARG A 161 -10.57 15.82 -21.78
C ARG A 161 -11.62 15.17 -22.70
N LYS A 162 -12.75 14.76 -22.14
CA LYS A 162 -13.84 14.15 -22.93
C LYS A 162 -14.36 15.11 -23.98
N GLU A 163 -14.53 16.38 -23.63
CA GLU A 163 -14.99 17.41 -24.56
C GLU A 163 -14.00 17.59 -25.72
N VAL A 164 -12.72 17.78 -25.42
CA VAL A 164 -11.66 17.90 -26.43
C VAL A 164 -11.59 16.66 -27.33
N PHE A 165 -11.68 15.46 -26.76
CA PHE A 165 -11.69 14.24 -27.57
C PHE A 165 -12.95 14.08 -28.43
N SER A 166 -14.11 14.53 -27.94
CA SER A 166 -15.34 14.54 -28.68
C SER A 166 -15.26 15.49 -29.89
N GLN A 167 -14.79 16.71 -29.65
CA GLN A 167 -14.59 17.70 -30.71
C GLN A 167 -13.58 17.20 -31.76
N ARG A 168 -12.44 16.64 -31.30
CA ARG A 168 -11.45 16.05 -32.20
C ARG A 168 -12.05 14.93 -33.06
N ARG A 169 -12.86 14.06 -32.48
CA ARG A 169 -13.52 12.98 -33.22
C ARG A 169 -14.47 13.53 -34.23
N ASN A 170 -15.30 14.53 -33.88
CA ASN A 170 -16.22 15.17 -34.77
C ASN A 170 -15.49 15.79 -35.98
N ILE A 171 -14.38 16.48 -35.77
CA ILE A 171 -13.55 17.03 -36.83
C ILE A 171 -13.02 15.93 -37.77
N MET A 172 -12.57 14.80 -37.19
CA MET A 172 -12.03 13.69 -37.99
C MET A 172 -13.07 12.91 -38.76
N GLU A 173 -14.32 12.87 -38.31
CA GLU A 173 -15.44 12.14 -38.95
C GLU A 173 -16.20 13.02 -39.97
N THR A 174 -16.04 14.34 -39.87
CA THR A 174 -16.74 15.29 -40.78
C THR A 174 -15.99 15.42 -42.10
N ALA A 175 -16.71 15.26 -43.22
CA ALA A 175 -16.13 15.32 -44.57
C ALA A 175 -15.73 16.75 -44.98
N ASP A 176 -16.46 17.77 -44.49
CA ASP A 176 -16.18 19.19 -44.73
C ASP A 176 -16.19 19.95 -43.40
N VAL A 177 -15.06 20.50 -43.08
CA VAL A 177 -14.81 21.22 -41.81
C VAL A 177 -14.97 22.74 -41.93
N SER A 178 -15.35 23.27 -43.12
CA SER A 178 -15.39 24.71 -43.36
C SER A 178 -16.33 25.46 -42.42
N GLU A 179 -17.55 24.97 -42.24
CA GLU A 179 -18.52 25.56 -41.30
C GLU A 179 -18.03 25.53 -39.85
N MET A 180 -17.39 24.42 -39.43
CA MET A 180 -16.86 24.28 -38.10
C MET A 180 -15.69 25.23 -37.87
N PHE A 181 -14.85 25.43 -38.86
CA PHE A 181 -13.73 26.40 -38.82
C PHE A 181 -14.26 27.84 -38.72
N GLU A 182 -15.28 28.22 -39.46
CA GLU A 182 -15.92 29.54 -39.38
C GLU A 182 -16.49 29.79 -37.97
N ASN A 183 -17.17 28.82 -37.40
CA ASN A 183 -17.72 28.93 -36.04
C ASN A 183 -16.61 29.12 -34.98
N ILE A 184 -15.55 28.32 -35.04
CA ILE A 184 -14.39 28.46 -34.10
C ILE A 184 -13.70 29.82 -34.30
N TYR A 185 -13.57 30.28 -35.57
CA TYR A 185 -12.99 31.57 -35.88
C TYR A 185 -13.81 32.72 -35.28
N MET A 186 -15.14 32.66 -35.40
CA MET A 186 -16.04 33.67 -34.82
C MET A 186 -15.97 33.66 -33.27
N ASP A 187 -15.95 32.49 -32.65
CA ASP A 187 -15.85 32.38 -31.20
C ASP A 187 -14.54 32.98 -30.68
N VAL A 188 -13.41 32.71 -31.35
CA VAL A 188 -12.11 33.30 -31.00
C VAL A 188 -12.12 34.81 -31.19
N CYS A 189 -12.68 35.31 -32.30
CA CYS A 189 -12.80 36.74 -32.54
C CYS A 189 -13.65 37.44 -31.48
N LEU A 190 -14.76 36.85 -31.07
CA LEU A 190 -15.63 37.38 -30.03
C LEU A 190 -14.92 37.42 -28.67
N LEU A 191 -14.16 36.40 -28.31
CA LEU A 191 -13.36 36.36 -27.10
C LEU A 191 -12.32 37.49 -27.05
N TYR A 192 -11.54 37.65 -28.12
CA TYR A 192 -10.52 38.72 -28.19
C TYR A 192 -11.10 40.13 -28.20
N THR A 193 -12.27 40.32 -28.84
CA THR A 193 -12.93 41.66 -28.86
C THR A 193 -13.57 41.99 -27.52
N SER A 194 -14.08 41.03 -26.79
CA SER A 194 -14.61 41.20 -25.42
C SER A 194 -13.53 41.53 -24.44
N ASP A 195 -12.42 40.80 -24.47
CA ASP A 195 -11.28 40.98 -23.56
C ASP A 195 -10.60 42.37 -23.78
N ALA A 196 -10.44 42.77 -25.04
CA ALA A 196 -9.94 44.12 -25.39
C ALA A 196 -10.87 45.27 -24.98
N ALA A 197 -12.19 45.02 -24.90
CA ALA A 197 -13.13 46.04 -24.42
C ALA A 197 -13.09 46.20 -22.91
N ASP A 198 -12.85 45.14 -22.15
CA ASP A 198 -12.71 45.19 -20.68
C ASP A 198 -11.40 45.84 -20.25
N GLU A 199 -10.31 45.65 -20.99
CA GLU A 199 -9.02 46.35 -20.71
C GLU A 199 -9.08 47.86 -20.96
N LEU A 200 -10.00 48.34 -21.79
CA LEU A 200 -10.16 49.79 -22.05
C LEU A 200 -11.05 50.50 -21.04
N LEU A 201 -11.75 49.76 -20.17
CA LEU A 201 -12.67 50.27 -19.14
C LEU A 201 -12.09 50.18 -17.72
N GLY A 202 -10.90 49.66 -17.52
CA GLY A 202 -10.13 49.59 -16.28
C GLY A 202 -9.06 50.64 -16.23
#